data_4d62f2f6900906f999027ab7fb7112bb
#
_entry.id   4d62f2f6900906f999027ab7fb7112bb
#
_cell.length_a   1.000
_cell.length_b   1.000
_cell.length_c   1.000
_cell.angle_alpha   90.00
_cell.angle_beta   90.00
_cell.angle_gamma   90.00
#
_symmetry.space_group_name_H-M   'P 1'
#
loop_
_entity.id
_entity.type
_entity.pdbx_description
1 polymer ?
#
loop_
_entity_poly.entity_id
_entity_poly.type
_entity_poly.pdbx_seq_one_letter_code
_entity_poly.pdbx_strand_id
1 'polypeptide(L)'
;MEKVYGAIKSLGFLEVVEVAQGAMETTRHEAEELKEKLAEGQPFMTTSCCPSYIQLAEKHIPDLKKYISTTGSPMYYTARIVKEKYPDAKIVFVGPCVAKRKEVKMEIGRASWRERV
;
A
#
# COMPACT_ATOMS: atom_id res chain seq x y z
N MET A 1 -15.34 15.70 4.08
CA MET A 1 -14.38 15.15 3.09
C MET A 1 -14.32 15.97 1.82
N GLU A 2 -15.43 16.37 1.22
CA GLU A 2 -15.46 17.16 -0.02
C GLU A 2 -14.64 18.47 0.04
N LYS A 3 -14.68 19.18 1.16
CA LYS A 3 -13.87 20.41 1.35
C LYS A 3 -12.36 20.13 1.32
N VAL A 4 -11.94 18.99 1.87
CA VAL A 4 -10.53 18.57 1.86
C VAL A 4 -10.09 18.23 0.44
N TYR A 5 -10.90 17.51 -0.30
CA TYR A 5 -10.63 17.19 -1.71
C TYR A 5 -10.57 18.45 -2.56
N GLY A 6 -11.51 19.37 -2.36
CA GLY A 6 -11.51 20.67 -3.03
C GLY A 6 -10.23 21.46 -2.75
N ALA A 7 -9.79 21.51 -1.50
CA ALA A 7 -8.55 22.16 -1.10
C ALA A 7 -7.32 21.55 -1.77
N ILE A 8 -7.23 20.20 -1.81
CA ILE A 8 -6.12 19.53 -2.49
C ILE A 8 -6.15 19.80 -4.00
N LYS A 9 -7.30 19.73 -4.62
CA LYS A 9 -7.44 20.05 -6.06
C LYS A 9 -7.04 21.49 -6.38
N SER A 10 -7.33 22.44 -5.50
CA SER A 10 -6.94 23.83 -5.68
C SER A 10 -5.42 24.05 -5.71
N LEU A 11 -4.63 23.09 -5.24
CA LEU A 11 -3.16 23.10 -5.36
C LEU A 11 -2.66 22.65 -6.74
N GLY A 12 -3.55 22.36 -7.68
CA GLY A 12 -3.21 21.96 -9.06
C GLY A 12 -3.17 20.47 -9.31
N PHE A 13 -3.69 19.65 -8.39
CA PHE A 13 -3.84 18.21 -8.62
C PHE A 13 -5.02 17.92 -9.55
N LEU A 14 -4.79 17.03 -10.52
CA LEU A 14 -5.80 16.60 -11.49
C LEU A 14 -6.95 15.85 -10.79
N GLU A 15 -6.62 14.94 -9.90
CA GLU A 15 -7.58 14.10 -9.19
C GLU A 15 -7.10 13.79 -7.78
N VAL A 16 -8.04 13.55 -6.89
CA VAL A 16 -7.80 13.04 -5.53
C VAL A 16 -8.52 11.72 -5.41
N VAL A 17 -7.77 10.67 -5.09
CA VAL A 17 -8.28 9.30 -4.98
C VAL A 17 -8.10 8.80 -3.56
N GLU A 18 -9.15 8.24 -3.00
CA GLU A 18 -9.10 7.64 -1.66
C GLU A 18 -8.35 6.31 -1.68
N VAL A 19 -7.43 6.14 -0.74
CA VAL A 19 -6.67 4.89 -0.56
C VAL A 19 -7.58 3.71 -0.17
N ALA A 20 -8.80 3.98 0.30
CA ALA A 20 -9.82 2.97 0.56
C ALA A 20 -10.14 2.10 -0.66
N GLN A 21 -10.03 2.63 -1.88
CA GLN A 21 -10.20 1.84 -3.11
C GLN A 21 -9.16 0.74 -3.22
N GLY A 22 -7.90 1.06 -2.95
CA GLY A 22 -6.83 0.06 -2.91
C GLY A 22 -6.94 -0.90 -1.72
N ALA A 23 -7.53 -0.46 -0.60
CA ALA A 23 -7.77 -1.31 0.55
C ALA A 23 -8.75 -2.46 0.24
N MET A 24 -9.72 -2.24 -0.63
CA MET A 24 -10.62 -3.31 -1.10
C MET A 24 -9.85 -4.40 -1.85
N GLU A 25 -8.93 -4.00 -2.75
CA GLU A 25 -8.07 -4.94 -3.47
C GLU A 25 -7.10 -5.67 -2.53
N THR A 26 -6.49 -4.97 -1.57
CA THR A 26 -5.66 -5.60 -0.54
C THR A 26 -6.44 -6.67 0.20
N THR A 27 -7.64 -6.35 0.68
CA THR A 27 -8.47 -7.30 1.44
C THR A 27 -8.82 -8.53 0.61
N ARG A 28 -9.16 -8.36 -0.67
CA ARG A 28 -9.47 -9.47 -1.57
C ARG A 28 -8.27 -10.41 -1.74
N HIS A 29 -7.12 -9.85 -2.06
CA HIS A 29 -5.90 -10.63 -2.25
C HIS A 29 -5.43 -11.31 -0.96
N GLU A 30 -5.46 -10.62 0.18
CA GLU A 30 -5.10 -11.21 1.48
C GLU A 30 -6.04 -12.35 1.88
N ALA A 31 -7.33 -12.23 1.57
CA ALA A 31 -8.30 -13.29 1.86
C ALA A 31 -8.05 -14.54 1.01
N GLU A 32 -7.67 -14.38 -0.25
CA GLU A 32 -7.27 -15.48 -1.13
C GLU A 32 -5.98 -16.14 -0.64
N GLU A 33 -4.95 -15.33 -0.37
CA GLU A 33 -3.65 -15.80 0.16
C GLU A 33 -3.82 -16.55 1.49
N LEU A 34 -4.66 -16.04 2.41
CA LEU A 34 -4.94 -16.70 3.68
C LEU A 34 -5.53 -18.11 3.47
N LYS A 35 -6.49 -18.27 2.56
CA LYS A 35 -7.09 -19.57 2.26
C LYS A 35 -6.04 -20.56 1.73
N GLU A 36 -5.17 -20.11 0.84
CA GLU A 36 -4.08 -20.92 0.29
C GLU A 36 -3.10 -21.34 1.39
N LYS A 37 -2.66 -20.40 2.22
CA LYS A 37 -1.71 -20.65 3.32
C LYS A 37 -2.28 -21.62 4.37
N LEU A 38 -3.53 -21.48 4.74
CA LEU A 38 -4.20 -22.41 5.65
C LEU A 38 -4.33 -23.81 5.04
N ALA A 39 -4.63 -23.92 3.74
CA ALA A 39 -4.69 -25.20 3.03
C ALA A 39 -3.30 -25.90 2.95
N GLU A 40 -2.21 -25.13 2.88
CA GLU A 40 -0.83 -25.63 2.96
C GLU A 40 -0.42 -26.07 4.38
N GLY A 41 -1.28 -25.89 5.39
CA GLY A 41 -1.01 -26.24 6.78
C GLY A 41 -0.33 -25.16 7.60
N GLN A 42 -0.25 -23.93 7.10
CA GLN A 42 0.24 -22.79 7.87
C GLN A 42 -0.76 -22.45 8.99
N PRO A 43 -0.34 -22.29 10.26
CA PRO A 43 -1.27 -22.13 11.38
C PRO A 43 -1.97 -20.76 11.41
N PHE A 44 -1.36 -19.72 10.85
CA PHE A 44 -1.89 -18.36 10.75
C PHE A 44 -1.14 -17.55 9.69
N MET A 45 -1.68 -16.42 9.34
CA MET A 45 -1.03 -15.40 8.51
C MET A 45 -1.22 -14.02 9.16
N THR A 46 -0.26 -13.14 9.02
CA THR A 46 -0.36 -11.74 9.42
C THR A 46 -0.37 -10.83 8.19
N THR A 47 -0.96 -9.66 8.33
CA THR A 47 -1.08 -8.71 7.20
C THR A 47 0.26 -8.03 6.90
N SER A 48 0.43 -7.53 5.67
CA SER A 48 1.63 -6.84 5.19
C SER A 48 1.43 -5.33 4.99
N CYS A 49 0.25 -4.79 5.27
CA CYS A 49 -0.08 -3.40 4.95
C CYS A 49 0.66 -2.35 5.79
N CYS A 50 1.31 -2.74 6.89
CA CYS A 50 2.07 -1.86 7.77
C CYS A 50 3.58 -2.02 7.60
N PRO A 51 4.30 -1.07 6.96
CA PRO A 51 5.75 -1.17 6.77
C PRO A 51 6.55 -1.19 8.08
N SER A 52 6.07 -0.51 9.12
CA SER A 52 6.69 -0.55 10.45
C SER A 52 6.65 -1.94 11.06
N TYR A 53 5.50 -2.62 10.93
CA TYR A 53 5.33 -3.98 11.41
C TYR A 53 6.27 -4.95 10.67
N ILE A 54 6.32 -4.87 9.35
CA ILE A 54 7.22 -5.71 8.54
C ILE A 54 8.67 -5.54 9.00
N GLN A 55 9.12 -4.30 9.19
CA GLN A 55 10.47 -4.02 9.64
C GLN A 55 10.75 -4.48 11.07
N LEU A 56 9.77 -4.35 11.97
CA LEU A 56 9.87 -4.87 13.33
C LEU A 56 10.07 -6.39 13.30
N ALA A 57 9.23 -7.09 12.53
CA ALA A 57 9.33 -8.54 12.38
C ALA A 57 10.68 -8.95 11.78
N GLU A 58 11.11 -8.33 10.69
CA GLU A 58 12.38 -8.67 10.02
C GLU A 58 13.61 -8.46 10.92
N LYS A 59 13.61 -7.41 11.76
CA LYS A 59 14.75 -7.06 12.61
C LYS A 59 14.79 -7.80 13.94
N HIS A 60 13.64 -8.05 14.53
CA HIS A 60 13.54 -8.49 15.92
C HIS A 60 12.88 -9.86 16.07
N ILE A 61 12.08 -10.30 15.10
CA ILE A 61 11.36 -11.57 15.15
C ILE A 61 11.43 -12.24 13.77
N PRO A 62 12.62 -12.63 13.28
CA PRO A 62 12.79 -13.09 11.90
C PRO A 62 11.96 -14.34 11.57
N ASP A 63 11.65 -15.18 12.54
CA ASP A 63 10.80 -16.37 12.36
C ASP A 63 9.36 -16.02 11.98
N LEU A 64 8.90 -14.79 12.27
CA LEU A 64 7.58 -14.30 11.90
C LEU A 64 7.47 -13.96 10.42
N LYS A 65 8.59 -13.72 9.76
CA LYS A 65 8.63 -13.30 8.35
C LYS A 65 7.86 -14.23 7.42
N LYS A 66 7.95 -15.53 7.63
CA LYS A 66 7.26 -16.56 6.83
C LYS A 66 5.74 -16.53 6.92
N TYR A 67 5.20 -15.88 7.97
CA TYR A 67 3.77 -15.75 8.21
C TYR A 67 3.19 -14.42 7.74
N ILE A 68 4.03 -13.50 7.28
CA ILE A 68 3.58 -12.20 6.77
C ILE A 68 3.06 -12.38 5.35
N SER A 69 1.89 -11.81 5.06
CA SER A 69 1.32 -11.77 3.71
C SER A 69 2.29 -11.14 2.72
N THR A 70 2.26 -11.61 1.49
CA THR A 70 3.00 -11.04 0.36
C THR A 70 2.19 -10.03 -0.43
N THR A 71 0.93 -9.84 -0.06
CA THR A 71 0.00 -8.93 -0.74
C THR A 71 0.44 -7.47 -0.61
N GLY A 72 0.25 -6.70 -1.66
CA GLY A 72 0.52 -5.26 -1.68
C GLY A 72 -0.35 -4.46 -0.71
N SER A 73 0.16 -3.33 -0.25
CA SER A 73 -0.60 -2.43 0.64
C SER A 73 -1.74 -1.71 -0.10
N PRO A 74 -2.70 -1.12 0.63
CA PRO A 74 -3.71 -0.24 0.04
C PRO A 74 -3.13 0.88 -0.83
N MET A 75 -2.01 1.46 -0.41
CA MET A 75 -1.30 2.48 -1.18
C MET A 75 -0.80 1.92 -2.52
N TYR A 76 -0.23 0.72 -2.52
CA TYR A 76 0.25 0.04 -3.71
C TYR A 76 -0.87 -0.19 -4.73
N TYR A 77 -1.99 -0.77 -4.32
CA TYR A 77 -3.11 -1.03 -5.22
C TYR A 77 -3.78 0.25 -5.71
N THR A 78 -3.93 1.27 -4.85
CA THR A 78 -4.45 2.57 -5.30
C THR A 78 -3.55 3.19 -6.36
N ALA A 79 -2.24 3.11 -6.18
CA ALA A 79 -1.28 3.61 -7.17
C ALA A 79 -1.40 2.86 -8.51
N ARG A 80 -1.62 1.55 -8.48
CA ARG A 80 -1.87 0.77 -9.70
C ARG A 80 -3.15 1.20 -10.41
N ILE A 81 -4.26 1.32 -9.68
CA ILE A 81 -5.54 1.80 -10.22
C ILE A 81 -5.37 3.16 -10.89
N VAL A 82 -4.68 4.09 -10.23
CA VAL A 82 -4.42 5.42 -10.78
C VAL A 82 -3.54 5.35 -12.03
N LYS A 83 -2.52 4.48 -12.05
CA LYS A 83 -1.65 4.31 -13.22
C LYS A 83 -2.34 3.66 -14.41
N GLU A 84 -3.27 2.76 -14.17
CA GLU A 84 -4.12 2.18 -15.23
C GLU A 84 -5.02 3.24 -15.88
N LYS A 85 -5.57 4.15 -15.06
CA LYS A 85 -6.41 5.26 -15.53
C LYS A 85 -5.61 6.40 -16.17
N TYR A 86 -4.44 6.70 -15.63
CA TYR A 86 -3.57 7.80 -16.04
C TYR A 86 -2.10 7.34 -16.11
N PRO A 87 -1.68 6.70 -17.20
CA PRO A 87 -0.34 6.09 -17.31
C PRO A 87 0.81 7.07 -17.06
N ASP A 88 0.67 8.32 -17.52
CA ASP A 88 1.71 9.37 -17.43
C ASP A 88 1.58 10.24 -16.16
N ALA A 89 0.57 10.00 -15.33
CA ALA A 89 0.35 10.82 -14.14
C ALA A 89 1.47 10.61 -13.11
N LYS A 90 1.88 11.71 -12.49
CA LYS A 90 2.70 11.68 -11.28
C LYS A 90 1.79 11.48 -10.08
N ILE A 91 2.06 10.46 -9.30
CA ILE A 91 1.27 10.12 -8.12
C ILE A 91 1.95 10.70 -6.88
N VAL A 92 1.16 11.36 -6.04
CA VAL A 92 1.60 11.86 -4.74
C VAL A 92 0.74 11.20 -3.66
N PHE A 93 1.38 10.55 -2.71
CA PHE A 93 0.70 10.00 -1.54
C PHE A 93 0.69 11.02 -0.41
N VAL A 94 -0.49 11.32 0.10
CA VAL A 94 -0.70 12.20 1.26
C VAL A 94 -1.24 11.37 2.43
N GLY A 95 -0.49 11.31 3.51
CA GLY A 95 -0.89 10.53 4.67
C GLY A 95 0.00 10.78 5.89
N PRO A 96 -0.49 10.43 7.10
CA PRO A 96 0.22 10.70 8.34
C PRO A 96 1.34 9.70 8.67
N CYS A 97 1.47 8.63 7.90
CA CYS A 97 2.37 7.51 8.22
C CYS A 97 3.78 7.72 7.66
N VAL A 98 4.74 8.02 8.51
CA VAL A 98 6.15 8.21 8.12
C VAL A 98 6.77 6.94 7.54
N ALA A 99 6.38 5.75 8.02
CA ALA A 99 6.90 4.47 7.53
C ALA A 99 6.52 4.20 6.05
N LYS A 100 5.44 4.77 5.56
CA LYS A 100 5.02 4.69 4.15
C LYS A 100 6.04 5.31 3.20
N ARG A 101 6.87 6.23 3.66
CA ARG A 101 7.99 6.80 2.87
C ARG A 101 9.01 5.73 2.45
N LYS A 102 9.22 4.71 3.29
CA LYS A 102 10.09 3.58 2.92
C LYS A 102 9.44 2.69 1.87
N GLU A 103 8.16 2.39 2.02
CA GLU A 103 7.40 1.59 1.07
C GLU A 103 7.44 2.20 -0.35
N VAL A 104 7.26 3.51 -0.46
CA VAL A 104 7.38 4.25 -1.73
C VAL A 104 8.74 4.03 -2.40
N LYS A 105 9.81 3.91 -1.62
CA LYS A 105 11.17 3.70 -2.15
C LYS A 105 11.44 2.26 -2.58
N MET A 106 10.74 1.27 -2.01
CA MET A 106 11.05 -0.15 -2.23
C MET A 106 10.49 -0.70 -3.55
N GLU A 107 9.20 -0.63 -3.77
CA GLU A 107 8.56 -1.31 -4.91
C GLU A 107 7.85 -0.37 -5.87
N ILE A 108 7.22 0.64 -5.32
CA ILE A 108 6.49 1.62 -6.11
C ILE A 108 7.45 2.60 -6.79
N GLY A 109 8.65 2.73 -6.26
CA GLY A 109 9.71 3.63 -6.74
C GLY A 109 10.24 3.32 -8.15
N ARG A 110 10.01 2.12 -8.68
CA ARG A 110 10.33 1.80 -10.09
C ARG A 110 9.31 2.37 -11.08
N ALA A 111 8.15 2.78 -10.61
CA ALA A 111 7.12 3.43 -11.40
C ALA A 111 7.02 4.92 -11.05
N SER A 112 8.07 5.70 -11.32
CA SER A 112 8.08 7.18 -11.34
C SER A 112 7.43 7.93 -10.15
N TRP A 113 7.68 7.48 -8.90
CA TRP A 113 7.40 8.30 -7.73
C TRP A 113 8.53 9.33 -7.55
N ARG A 114 8.24 10.58 -7.71
CA ARG A 114 9.12 11.64 -7.18
C ARG A 114 8.57 12.06 -5.82
N GLU A 115 9.36 11.73 -4.77
CA GLU A 115 9.16 12.27 -3.44
C GLU A 115 9.31 13.80 -3.51
N ARG A 116 8.23 14.50 -3.22
CA ARG A 116 8.30 15.90 -2.76
C ARG A 116 7.54 15.95 -1.44
N VAL A 117 8.26 16.20 -0.39
CA VAL A 117 7.75 16.61 0.90
C VAL A 117 7.27 18.05 0.79
#